data_e2b700605decb3483f3f847f4fce765c
#
_entry.id   e2b700605decb3483f3f847f4fce765c
#
_cell.length_a   1.000
_cell.length_b   1.000
_cell.length_c   1.000
_cell.angle_alpha   90.00
_cell.angle_beta   90.00
_cell.angle_gamma   90.00
#
_symmetry.space_group_name_H-M   'P 1'
#
loop_
_entity.id
_entity.type
_entity.pdbx_description
1 polymer ?
#
loop_
_entity_poly.entity_id
_entity_poly.type
_entity_poly.pdbx_seq_one_letter_code
_entity_poly.pdbx_strand_id
1 'polypeptide(L)'
;MTVNAATIDLITEFEGFEDHWYPDAAYGWAVPTCAYGHTDNAGEPHYEKTKDKVFSKAEGREILARDLAKVEATVRNAVKVAINENQIGALVSFTYNCGEGNFKGSTLLKKVNAGMFVEAGDEFGRWNKAKGKVLKGLTRRRAAEAVLFARPVASPSAAPTTPANPQTPAGEAPNVRGIVGIVIAILVGAAGLLTGLWYGLLALLDK
;
A
#
# COMPACT_ATOMS: atom_id res chain seq x y z
N MET A 1 0.79 6.47 -16.45
CA MET A 1 0.62 7.03 -15.09
C MET A 1 1.12 5.96 -14.15
N THR A 2 1.85 6.30 -13.13
CA THR A 2 2.31 5.36 -12.11
C THR A 2 1.54 5.62 -10.83
N VAL A 3 1.13 4.55 -10.14
CA VAL A 3 0.51 4.66 -8.82
C VAL A 3 1.34 5.55 -7.87
N ASN A 4 0.68 6.22 -6.93
CA ASN A 4 1.36 7.13 -6.01
C ASN A 4 2.27 6.39 -5.01
N ALA A 5 3.16 7.13 -4.34
CA ALA A 5 4.12 6.58 -3.38
C ALA A 5 3.44 5.80 -2.24
N ALA A 6 2.27 6.26 -1.76
CA ALA A 6 1.52 5.59 -0.70
C ALA A 6 1.06 4.18 -1.12
N THR A 7 0.77 3.97 -2.40
CA THR A 7 0.43 2.64 -2.95
C THR A 7 1.64 1.72 -2.96
N ILE A 8 2.80 2.22 -3.43
CA ILE A 8 4.05 1.45 -3.43
C ILE A 8 4.44 1.08 -2.00
N ASP A 9 4.37 2.01 -1.05
CA ASP A 9 4.68 1.77 0.36
C ASP A 9 3.77 0.69 0.96
N LEU A 10 2.46 0.80 0.71
CA LEU A 10 1.50 -0.20 1.15
C LEU A 10 1.83 -1.60 0.62
N ILE A 11 2.08 -1.74 -0.68
CA ILE A 11 2.33 -3.05 -1.30
C ILE A 11 3.66 -3.61 -0.78
N THR A 12 4.72 -2.81 -0.72
CA THR A 12 6.05 -3.27 -0.24
C THR A 12 6.04 -3.69 1.22
N GLU A 13 5.12 -3.16 2.05
CA GLU A 13 4.95 -3.60 3.45
C GLU A 13 4.46 -5.06 3.54
N PHE A 14 3.65 -5.51 2.58
CA PHE A 14 3.00 -6.82 2.64
C PHE A 14 3.63 -7.89 1.74
N GLU A 15 4.36 -7.53 0.68
CA GLU A 15 4.93 -8.52 -0.26
C GLU A 15 6.29 -9.08 0.20
N GLY A 16 6.99 -8.42 1.13
CA GLY A 16 8.37 -8.80 1.43
C GLY A 16 9.33 -8.45 0.29
N PHE A 17 10.63 -8.46 0.56
CA PHE A 17 11.68 -8.13 -0.42
C PHE A 17 12.73 -9.25 -0.45
N GLU A 18 12.96 -9.80 -1.65
CA GLU A 18 14.03 -10.74 -1.93
C GLU A 18 15.02 -10.12 -2.91
N ASP A 19 16.28 -10.04 -2.51
CA ASP A 19 17.32 -9.35 -3.28
C ASP A 19 17.94 -10.21 -4.38
N HIS A 20 17.56 -11.47 -4.47
CA HIS A 20 17.97 -12.43 -5.49
C HIS A 20 16.75 -13.08 -6.15
N TRP A 21 16.98 -13.75 -7.28
CA TRP A 21 16.00 -14.64 -7.85
C TRP A 21 15.85 -15.90 -7.01
N TYR A 22 14.62 -16.31 -6.77
CA TYR A 22 14.26 -17.51 -6.05
C TYR A 22 13.15 -18.30 -6.76
N PRO A 23 13.03 -19.62 -6.50
CA PRO A 23 11.96 -20.42 -7.09
C PRO A 23 10.62 -20.09 -6.44
N ASP A 24 9.54 -19.94 -7.24
CA ASP A 24 8.19 -19.80 -6.71
C ASP A 24 7.78 -21.00 -5.84
N ALA A 25 7.03 -20.77 -4.77
CA ALA A 25 6.66 -21.82 -3.81
C ALA A 25 5.79 -22.94 -4.39
N ALA A 26 4.99 -22.64 -5.44
CA ALA A 26 4.10 -23.59 -6.07
C ALA A 26 4.69 -24.18 -7.36
N TYR A 27 5.45 -23.39 -8.11
CA TYR A 27 5.93 -23.72 -9.46
C TYR A 27 7.45 -23.88 -9.55
N GLY A 28 8.20 -23.63 -8.47
CA GLY A 28 9.65 -23.73 -8.44
C GLY A 28 10.31 -22.82 -9.47
N TRP A 29 11.42 -23.28 -10.05
CA TRP A 29 12.15 -22.56 -11.08
C TRP A 29 11.43 -22.44 -12.43
N ALA A 30 10.24 -23.03 -12.59
CA ALA A 30 9.40 -22.77 -13.75
C ALA A 30 8.81 -21.32 -13.71
N VAL A 31 8.82 -20.68 -12.53
CA VAL A 31 8.42 -19.29 -12.33
C VAL A 31 9.46 -18.60 -11.42
N PRO A 32 10.64 -18.22 -11.99
CA PRO A 32 11.63 -17.46 -11.23
C PRO A 32 11.02 -16.15 -10.74
N THR A 33 11.26 -15.82 -9.47
CA THR A 33 10.67 -14.66 -8.81
C THR A 33 11.76 -13.84 -8.10
N CYS A 34 11.65 -12.51 -8.05
CA CYS A 34 12.58 -11.64 -7.32
C CYS A 34 11.90 -10.38 -6.78
N ALA A 35 12.65 -9.55 -6.09
CA ALA A 35 12.24 -8.25 -5.56
C ALA A 35 10.96 -8.35 -4.71
N TYR A 36 9.89 -7.66 -5.08
CA TYR A 36 8.57 -7.68 -4.40
C TYR A 36 7.57 -8.57 -5.14
N GLY A 37 7.98 -9.79 -5.47
CA GLY A 37 7.12 -10.75 -6.15
C GLY A 37 7.11 -10.61 -7.68
N HIS A 38 8.10 -9.93 -8.26
CA HIS A 38 8.29 -9.87 -9.70
C HIS A 38 8.60 -11.26 -10.26
N THR A 39 7.86 -11.70 -11.26
CA THR A 39 8.09 -12.97 -11.94
C THR A 39 8.69 -12.73 -13.32
N ASP A 40 9.49 -13.69 -13.83
CA ASP A 40 10.11 -13.59 -15.17
C ASP A 40 9.10 -13.31 -16.29
N ASN A 41 7.87 -13.80 -16.15
CA ASN A 41 6.78 -13.57 -17.11
C ASN A 41 6.16 -12.16 -17.02
N ALA A 42 6.46 -11.38 -16.01
CA ALA A 42 5.93 -10.01 -15.86
C ALA A 42 6.64 -9.01 -16.80
N GLY A 43 7.87 -9.33 -17.23
CA GLY A 43 8.70 -8.51 -18.10
C GLY A 43 10.11 -8.31 -17.56
N GLU A 44 10.74 -7.19 -17.88
CA GLU A 44 12.08 -6.88 -17.36
C GLU A 44 12.06 -6.55 -15.84
N PRO A 45 13.06 -7.05 -15.07
CA PRO A 45 14.24 -7.81 -15.51
C PRO A 45 13.91 -9.27 -15.78
N HIS A 46 14.54 -9.86 -16.80
CA HIS A 46 14.41 -11.29 -17.09
C HIS A 46 15.45 -12.11 -16.32
N TYR A 47 15.03 -13.30 -15.84
CA TYR A 47 15.88 -14.22 -15.07
C TYR A 47 17.17 -14.55 -15.77
N GLU A 48 17.14 -15.02 -17.02
CA GLU A 48 18.33 -15.45 -17.76
C GLU A 48 19.37 -14.35 -17.95
N LYS A 49 18.95 -13.09 -17.97
CA LYS A 49 19.85 -11.93 -18.10
C LYS A 49 20.39 -11.43 -16.77
N THR A 50 19.72 -11.75 -15.67
CA THR A 50 19.99 -11.12 -14.36
C THR A 50 20.04 -12.13 -13.21
N LYS A 51 20.20 -13.42 -13.47
CA LYS A 51 20.16 -14.50 -12.48
C LYS A 51 21.19 -14.33 -11.35
N ASP A 52 22.33 -13.74 -11.63
CA ASP A 52 23.40 -13.51 -10.66
C ASP A 52 23.37 -12.09 -10.05
N LYS A 53 22.35 -11.29 -10.41
CA LYS A 53 22.21 -9.92 -9.92
C LYS A 53 21.63 -9.89 -8.51
N VAL A 54 22.24 -9.04 -7.66
CA VAL A 54 21.68 -8.63 -6.36
C VAL A 54 20.90 -7.34 -6.57
N PHE A 55 19.63 -7.35 -6.24
CA PHE A 55 18.74 -6.19 -6.36
C PHE A 55 18.75 -5.36 -5.07
N SER A 56 18.86 -4.06 -5.19
CA SER A 56 18.59 -3.15 -4.08
C SER A 56 17.07 -2.97 -3.88
N LYS A 57 16.67 -2.54 -2.68
CA LYS A 57 15.24 -2.20 -2.42
C LYS A 57 14.73 -1.08 -3.33
N ALA A 58 15.59 -0.15 -3.73
CA ALA A 58 15.23 0.92 -4.67
C ALA A 58 14.90 0.35 -6.05
N GLU A 59 15.76 -0.51 -6.61
CA GLU A 59 15.49 -1.21 -7.86
C GLU A 59 14.23 -2.08 -7.77
N GLY A 60 14.05 -2.80 -6.65
CA GLY A 60 12.83 -3.58 -6.40
C GLY A 60 11.56 -2.74 -6.45
N ARG A 61 11.57 -1.52 -5.90
CA ARG A 61 10.43 -0.59 -5.97
C ARG A 61 10.17 -0.09 -7.40
N GLU A 62 11.22 0.12 -8.20
CA GLU A 62 11.08 0.49 -9.61
C GLU A 62 10.50 -0.67 -10.43
N ILE A 63 10.94 -1.90 -10.17
CA ILE A 63 10.38 -3.12 -10.77
C ILE A 63 8.90 -3.22 -10.43
N LEU A 64 8.54 -3.15 -9.14
CA LEU A 64 7.16 -3.19 -8.68
C LEU A 64 6.30 -2.11 -9.35
N ALA A 65 6.80 -0.87 -9.47
CA ALA A 65 6.06 0.21 -10.12
C ALA A 65 5.72 -0.10 -11.59
N ARG A 66 6.62 -0.80 -12.31
CA ARG A 66 6.36 -1.27 -13.69
C ARG A 66 5.33 -2.38 -13.72
N ASP A 67 5.44 -3.37 -12.83
CA ASP A 67 4.50 -4.50 -12.74
C ASP A 67 3.08 -4.00 -12.43
N LEU A 68 2.97 -3.00 -11.56
CA LEU A 68 1.69 -2.42 -11.20
C LEU A 68 1.02 -1.64 -12.34
N ALA A 69 1.74 -1.21 -13.37
CA ALA A 69 1.17 -0.42 -14.47
C ALA A 69 0.03 -1.17 -15.19
N LYS A 70 0.17 -2.49 -15.37
CA LYS A 70 -0.87 -3.33 -15.97
C LYS A 70 -2.09 -3.47 -15.05
N VAL A 71 -1.84 -3.66 -13.76
CA VAL A 71 -2.89 -3.77 -12.74
C VAL A 71 -3.64 -2.43 -12.61
N GLU A 72 -2.91 -1.32 -12.61
CA GLU A 72 -3.48 0.03 -12.59
C GLU A 72 -4.40 0.27 -13.80
N ALA A 73 -3.96 -0.11 -14.99
CA ALA A 73 -4.77 0.00 -16.19
C ALA A 73 -6.07 -0.82 -16.08
N THR A 74 -5.99 -2.04 -15.53
CA THR A 74 -7.17 -2.88 -15.26
C THR A 74 -8.13 -2.19 -14.28
N VAL A 75 -7.62 -1.62 -13.18
CA VAL A 75 -8.45 -0.93 -12.19
C VAL A 75 -9.11 0.30 -12.81
N ARG A 76 -8.33 1.17 -13.50
CA ARG A 76 -8.86 2.39 -14.12
C ARG A 76 -9.92 2.10 -15.18
N ASN A 77 -9.75 1.03 -15.96
CA ASN A 77 -10.76 0.60 -16.95
C ASN A 77 -12.05 0.05 -16.32
N ALA A 78 -11.96 -0.60 -15.16
CA ALA A 78 -13.08 -1.18 -14.46
C ALA A 78 -13.91 -0.15 -13.66
N VAL A 79 -13.26 0.88 -13.15
CA VAL A 79 -13.91 1.97 -12.40
C VAL A 79 -14.59 2.94 -13.36
N LYS A 80 -15.88 3.25 -13.09
CA LYS A 80 -16.74 4.07 -13.97
C LYS A 80 -17.10 5.43 -13.38
N VAL A 81 -16.60 5.73 -12.19
CA VAL A 81 -16.86 6.98 -11.47
C VAL A 81 -15.54 7.68 -11.15
N ALA A 82 -15.60 8.98 -10.91
CA ALA A 82 -14.42 9.71 -10.47
C ALA A 82 -14.03 9.28 -9.05
N ILE A 83 -12.79 8.83 -8.90
CA ILE A 83 -12.17 8.51 -7.61
C ILE A 83 -10.77 9.12 -7.55
N ASN A 84 -10.23 9.29 -6.35
CA ASN A 84 -8.94 9.88 -6.15
C ASN A 84 -7.79 8.84 -6.26
N GLU A 85 -6.54 9.31 -6.31
CA GLU A 85 -5.36 8.46 -6.49
C GLU A 85 -5.10 7.51 -5.30
N ASN A 86 -5.55 7.84 -4.08
CA ASN A 86 -5.47 6.93 -2.93
C ASN A 86 -6.50 5.79 -3.08
N GLN A 87 -7.68 6.10 -3.59
CA GLN A 87 -8.70 5.10 -3.90
C GLN A 87 -8.24 4.16 -5.02
N ILE A 88 -7.66 4.72 -6.10
CA ILE A 88 -7.03 3.92 -7.16
C ILE A 88 -5.95 3.02 -6.55
N GLY A 89 -5.04 3.57 -5.73
CA GLY A 89 -3.95 2.82 -5.13
C GLY A 89 -4.41 1.67 -4.24
N ALA A 90 -5.44 1.87 -3.43
CA ALA A 90 -6.02 0.81 -2.61
C ALA A 90 -6.61 -0.32 -3.46
N LEU A 91 -7.34 0.03 -4.53
CA LEU A 91 -7.88 -0.95 -5.48
C LEU A 91 -6.78 -1.68 -6.26
N VAL A 92 -5.67 -1.00 -6.59
CA VAL A 92 -4.49 -1.62 -7.23
C VAL A 92 -3.86 -2.62 -6.27
N SER A 93 -3.61 -2.26 -5.00
CA SER A 93 -3.08 -3.21 -4.00
C SER A 93 -3.98 -4.43 -3.83
N PHE A 94 -5.29 -4.21 -3.74
CA PHE A 94 -6.27 -5.29 -3.67
C PHE A 94 -6.21 -6.20 -4.91
N THR A 95 -6.21 -5.61 -6.10
CA THR A 95 -6.19 -6.35 -7.37
C THR A 95 -4.90 -7.13 -7.56
N TYR A 96 -3.75 -6.54 -7.20
CA TYR A 96 -2.44 -7.18 -7.24
C TYR A 96 -2.42 -8.46 -6.38
N ASN A 97 -2.98 -8.41 -5.18
CA ASN A 97 -3.01 -9.54 -4.27
C ASN A 97 -4.12 -10.56 -4.58
N CYS A 98 -5.32 -10.11 -4.93
CA CYS A 98 -6.49 -10.99 -5.13
C CYS A 98 -6.66 -11.46 -6.57
N GLY A 99 -6.01 -10.81 -7.53
CA GLY A 99 -6.15 -11.06 -8.96
C GLY A 99 -7.28 -10.29 -9.62
N GLU A 100 -7.11 -9.99 -10.91
CA GLU A 100 -8.04 -9.18 -11.72
C GLU A 100 -9.45 -9.77 -11.82
N GLY A 101 -9.56 -11.10 -11.95
CA GLY A 101 -10.85 -11.78 -12.05
C GLY A 101 -11.70 -11.57 -10.79
N ASN A 102 -11.08 -11.74 -9.63
CA ASN A 102 -11.72 -11.52 -8.33
C ASN A 102 -12.14 -10.05 -8.17
N PHE A 103 -11.28 -9.11 -8.52
CA PHE A 103 -11.60 -7.68 -8.46
C PHE A 103 -12.79 -7.33 -9.35
N LYS A 104 -12.78 -7.73 -10.63
CA LYS A 104 -13.86 -7.44 -11.59
C LYS A 104 -15.21 -8.00 -11.17
N GLY A 105 -15.23 -9.17 -10.50
CA GLY A 105 -16.44 -9.80 -9.97
C GLY A 105 -16.89 -9.32 -8.59
N SER A 106 -16.09 -8.50 -7.91
CA SER A 106 -16.27 -8.16 -6.50
C SER A 106 -17.45 -7.24 -6.22
N THR A 107 -18.02 -7.37 -5.03
CA THR A 107 -18.97 -6.39 -4.47
C THR A 107 -18.27 -5.06 -4.20
N LEU A 108 -16.97 -5.08 -3.89
CA LEU A 108 -16.15 -3.88 -3.75
C LEU A 108 -16.25 -2.98 -4.99
N LEU A 109 -15.94 -3.51 -6.18
CA LEU A 109 -16.02 -2.75 -7.43
C LEU A 109 -17.45 -2.29 -7.74
N LYS A 110 -18.46 -3.12 -7.48
CA LYS A 110 -19.88 -2.74 -7.67
C LYS A 110 -20.25 -1.53 -6.82
N LYS A 111 -19.84 -1.50 -5.54
CA LYS A 111 -20.11 -0.38 -4.63
C LYS A 111 -19.33 0.88 -5.02
N VAL A 112 -18.07 0.73 -5.44
CA VAL A 112 -17.27 1.86 -5.99
C VAL A 112 -18.01 2.50 -7.17
N ASN A 113 -18.43 1.69 -8.13
CA ASN A 113 -19.13 2.17 -9.33
C ASN A 113 -20.54 2.74 -9.05
N ALA A 114 -21.13 2.40 -7.91
CA ALA A 114 -22.37 3.01 -7.42
C ALA A 114 -22.14 4.30 -6.62
N GLY A 115 -20.87 4.72 -6.40
CA GLY A 115 -20.54 5.89 -5.58
C GLY A 115 -20.67 5.66 -4.07
N MET A 116 -20.87 4.41 -3.64
CA MET A 116 -21.05 4.01 -2.24
C MET A 116 -19.68 3.78 -1.59
N PHE A 117 -18.91 4.84 -1.39
CA PHE A 117 -17.49 4.72 -1.04
C PHE A 117 -17.26 4.23 0.40
N VAL A 118 -18.13 4.58 1.34
CA VAL A 118 -18.01 4.10 2.72
C VAL A 118 -18.22 2.59 2.76
N GLU A 119 -19.32 2.12 2.17
CA GLU A 119 -19.65 0.71 2.11
C GLU A 119 -18.68 -0.10 1.24
N ALA A 120 -18.05 0.54 0.25
CA ALA A 120 -16.97 -0.06 -0.54
C ALA A 120 -15.73 -0.28 0.35
N GLY A 121 -15.40 0.67 1.23
CA GLY A 121 -14.32 0.53 2.21
C GLY A 121 -14.49 -0.70 3.11
N ASP A 122 -15.72 -0.99 3.56
CA ASP A 122 -16.03 -2.15 4.40
C ASP A 122 -15.85 -3.50 3.66
N GLU A 123 -15.96 -3.51 2.32
CA GLU A 123 -15.84 -4.74 1.53
C GLU A 123 -14.41 -5.31 1.52
N PHE A 124 -13.38 -4.49 1.71
CA PHE A 124 -12.00 -5.00 1.79
C PHE A 124 -11.87 -6.11 2.84
N GLY A 125 -12.42 -5.91 4.04
CA GLY A 125 -12.31 -6.85 5.16
C GLY A 125 -12.85 -8.24 4.88
N ARG A 126 -13.70 -8.41 3.88
CA ARG A 126 -14.27 -9.71 3.47
C ARG A 126 -13.26 -10.62 2.76
N TRP A 127 -12.14 -10.06 2.26
CA TRP A 127 -11.13 -10.76 1.48
C TRP A 127 -9.90 -11.16 2.33
N ASN A 128 -10.14 -11.64 3.55
CA ASN A 128 -9.11 -12.02 4.52
C ASN A 128 -8.92 -13.53 4.69
N LYS A 129 -9.47 -14.36 3.77
CA LYS A 129 -9.41 -15.81 3.86
C LYS A 129 -8.59 -16.42 2.73
N ALA A 130 -7.84 -17.49 3.06
CA ALA A 130 -7.26 -18.40 2.09
C ALA A 130 -7.59 -19.86 2.50
N LYS A 131 -7.97 -20.70 1.54
CA LYS A 131 -8.42 -22.08 1.79
C LYS A 131 -9.49 -22.16 2.91
N GLY A 132 -10.42 -21.19 2.94
CA GLY A 132 -11.49 -21.11 3.93
C GLY A 132 -11.11 -20.58 5.32
N LYS A 133 -9.83 -20.41 5.62
CA LYS A 133 -9.34 -19.92 6.93
C LYS A 133 -9.01 -18.43 6.88
N VAL A 134 -9.36 -17.71 7.96
CA VAL A 134 -8.97 -16.30 8.13
C VAL A 134 -7.47 -16.22 8.42
N LEU A 135 -6.73 -15.42 7.65
CA LEU A 135 -5.31 -15.18 7.85
C LEU A 135 -5.07 -13.78 8.44
N LYS A 136 -4.31 -13.71 9.52
CA LYS A 136 -3.97 -12.43 10.19
C LYS A 136 -3.28 -11.44 9.27
N GLY A 137 -2.36 -11.93 8.40
CA GLY A 137 -1.67 -11.11 7.40
C GLY A 137 -2.64 -10.47 6.40
N LEU A 138 -3.59 -11.26 5.87
CA LEU A 138 -4.62 -10.74 4.97
C LEU A 138 -5.56 -9.77 5.68
N THR A 139 -5.92 -10.03 6.93
CA THR A 139 -6.75 -9.09 7.72
C THR A 139 -6.05 -7.74 7.87
N ARG A 140 -4.74 -7.73 8.20
CA ARG A 140 -3.95 -6.49 8.29
C ARG A 140 -3.88 -5.76 6.95
N ARG A 141 -3.60 -6.50 5.86
CA ARG A 141 -3.52 -5.92 4.50
C ARG A 141 -4.84 -5.27 4.09
N ARG A 142 -5.96 -5.96 4.24
CA ARG A 142 -7.30 -5.42 3.93
C ARG A 142 -7.64 -4.17 4.75
N ALA A 143 -7.26 -4.15 6.03
CA ALA A 143 -7.45 -2.97 6.88
C ALA A 143 -6.61 -1.77 6.38
N ALA A 144 -5.34 -2.00 6.00
CA ALA A 144 -4.47 -0.95 5.47
C ALA A 144 -4.97 -0.41 4.11
N GLU A 145 -5.48 -1.29 3.24
CA GLU A 145 -6.12 -0.91 1.98
C GLU A 145 -7.38 -0.07 2.20
N ALA A 146 -8.24 -0.44 3.14
CA ALA A 146 -9.42 0.33 3.50
C ALA A 146 -9.06 1.73 4.03
N VAL A 147 -8.00 1.83 4.86
CA VAL A 147 -7.49 3.12 5.35
C VAL A 147 -6.97 3.98 4.20
N LEU A 148 -6.21 3.41 3.26
CA LEU A 148 -5.74 4.16 2.09
C LEU A 148 -6.93 4.61 1.21
N PHE A 149 -7.92 3.75 1.01
CA PHE A 149 -9.13 4.06 0.24
C PHE A 149 -9.93 5.22 0.82
N ALA A 150 -10.03 5.30 2.14
CA ALA A 150 -10.73 6.38 2.84
C ALA A 150 -9.95 7.71 2.88
N ARG A 151 -8.65 7.71 2.54
CA ARG A 151 -7.79 8.90 2.66
C ARG A 151 -8.09 9.91 1.55
N PRO A 152 -8.41 11.18 1.88
CA PRO A 152 -8.48 12.23 0.89
C PRO A 152 -7.08 12.47 0.28
N VAL A 153 -7.02 12.92 -0.99
CA VAL A 153 -5.76 13.47 -1.53
C VAL A 153 -5.54 14.83 -0.86
N ALA A 154 -4.35 15.06 -0.33
CA ALA A 154 -3.99 16.41 0.04
C ALA A 154 -4.11 17.29 -1.21
N SER A 155 -5.00 18.28 -1.19
CA SER A 155 -4.96 19.35 -2.19
C SER A 155 -3.54 19.91 -2.19
N PRO A 156 -2.92 20.21 -3.36
CA PRO A 156 -1.66 20.93 -3.34
C PRO A 156 -1.88 22.17 -2.48
N SER A 157 -1.18 22.18 -1.33
CA SER A 157 -1.28 23.26 -0.34
C SER A 157 -1.11 24.57 -1.10
N ALA A 158 -2.10 25.46 -1.01
CA ALA A 158 -1.88 26.85 -1.31
C ALA A 158 -0.58 27.27 -0.61
N ALA A 159 0.37 27.80 -1.37
CA ALA A 159 1.62 28.31 -0.84
C ALA A 159 1.30 29.13 0.42
N PRO A 160 2.14 29.04 1.48
CA PRO A 160 1.89 29.81 2.68
C PRO A 160 1.77 31.29 2.27
N THR A 161 0.57 31.82 2.35
CA THR A 161 0.36 33.26 2.27
C THR A 161 1.11 33.84 3.46
N THR A 162 2.25 34.46 3.20
CA THR A 162 2.95 35.29 4.17
C THR A 162 1.93 36.23 4.81
N PRO A 163 1.72 36.20 6.13
CA PRO A 163 0.82 37.13 6.74
C PRO A 163 1.41 38.53 6.51
N ALA A 164 0.63 39.41 5.84
CA ALA A 164 0.95 40.80 5.75
C ALA A 164 1.15 41.34 7.16
N ASN A 165 2.32 41.90 7.41
CA ASN A 165 2.71 42.56 8.66
C ASN A 165 1.72 43.69 8.98
N PRO A 166 0.91 43.64 10.04
CA PRO A 166 0.21 44.78 10.54
C PRO A 166 1.19 45.61 11.36
N GLN A 167 1.47 46.84 10.89
CA GLN A 167 2.20 47.83 11.65
C GLN A 167 1.54 48.04 13.02
N THR A 168 2.32 47.90 14.07
CA THR A 168 1.95 48.12 15.46
C THR A 168 1.88 49.61 15.75
N PRO A 169 0.87 50.13 16.40
CA PRO A 169 0.99 51.30 17.29
C PRO A 169 1.34 50.83 18.69
N ALA A 170 2.34 51.46 19.26
CA ALA A 170 2.77 51.25 20.62
C ALA A 170 1.68 51.61 21.64
N GLY A 171 1.49 50.78 22.65
CA GLY A 171 0.59 51.04 23.75
C GLY A 171 0.58 49.92 24.79
N GLU A 172 1.30 50.15 25.90
CA GLU A 172 1.10 49.67 27.25
C GLU A 172 0.77 48.19 27.55
N ALA A 173 1.62 47.61 28.39
CA ALA A 173 1.44 46.31 29.08
C ALA A 173 0.46 46.45 30.24
N PRO A 174 -0.26 45.38 30.56
CA PRO A 174 -0.38 44.91 31.93
C PRO A 174 0.03 43.47 32.16
N ASN A 175 0.74 43.30 33.26
CA ASN A 175 1.19 42.14 33.96
C ASN A 175 0.02 41.27 34.46
N VAL A 176 -0.03 39.99 34.12
CA VAL A 176 -0.77 38.97 34.90
C VAL A 176 0.01 37.64 34.89
N ARG A 177 0.34 37.24 36.09
CA ARG A 177 0.86 35.93 36.47
C ARG A 177 -0.16 34.82 36.23
N GLY A 178 0.36 33.66 35.80
CA GLY A 178 -0.16 32.33 36.20
C GLY A 178 -1.16 31.72 35.24
N ILE A 179 -0.75 30.60 34.63
CA ILE A 179 -1.41 29.29 34.77
C ILE A 179 -0.53 28.25 34.07
N VAL A 180 -0.19 27.23 34.86
CA VAL A 180 0.55 26.02 34.46
C VAL A 180 -0.33 25.22 33.49
N GLY A 181 0.14 25.03 32.26
CA GLY A 181 -0.47 24.15 31.27
C GLY A 181 0.40 22.91 31.06
N ILE A 182 -0.17 21.78 31.36
CA ILE A 182 0.40 20.43 31.31
C ILE A 182 0.80 20.07 29.88
N VAL A 183 2.09 19.77 29.66
CA VAL A 183 2.59 19.14 28.43
C VAL A 183 2.45 17.63 28.58
N ILE A 184 1.57 17.02 27.81
CA ILE A 184 1.51 15.56 27.67
C ILE A 184 2.46 15.17 26.55
N ALA A 185 3.63 14.65 26.92
CA ALA A 185 4.54 14.00 25.98
C ALA A 185 4.07 12.58 25.73
N ILE A 186 3.64 12.28 24.49
CA ILE A 186 3.39 10.91 24.07
C ILE A 186 4.72 10.30 23.63
N LEU A 187 5.25 9.42 24.45
CA LEU A 187 6.38 8.55 24.15
C LEU A 187 5.93 7.50 23.12
N VAL A 188 6.44 7.60 21.89
CA VAL A 188 6.41 6.50 20.93
C VAL A 188 7.55 5.56 21.24
N GLY A 189 7.23 4.44 21.88
CA GLY A 189 8.18 3.35 22.13
C GLY A 189 8.46 2.57 20.87
N ALA A 190 9.74 2.45 20.55
CA ALA A 190 10.28 1.57 19.52
C ALA A 190 10.12 0.10 19.95
N ALA A 191 9.54 -0.73 19.08
CA ALA A 191 9.75 -2.17 19.10
C ALA A 191 9.85 -2.64 17.65
N GLY A 192 11.08 -2.77 17.19
CA GLY A 192 11.43 -3.40 15.94
C GLY A 192 11.54 -4.91 16.10
N LEU A 193 11.65 -5.56 14.93
CA LEU A 193 12.12 -6.92 14.66
C LEU A 193 11.08 -8.04 14.71
N LEU A 194 11.04 -8.71 13.54
CA LEU A 194 10.59 -10.06 13.20
C LEU A 194 9.34 -10.15 12.31
N THR A 195 9.50 -9.92 11.02
CA THR A 195 8.56 -10.47 10.02
C THR A 195 9.28 -10.73 8.69
N GLY A 196 10.16 -11.72 8.68
CA GLY A 196 10.80 -12.21 7.46
C GLY A 196 10.80 -13.72 7.37
N LEU A 197 9.67 -14.41 7.69
CA LEU A 197 9.69 -15.91 7.68
C LEU A 197 8.26 -16.50 7.68
N TRP A 198 7.36 -16.02 6.80
CA TRP A 198 5.96 -16.51 6.90
C TRP A 198 5.41 -17.27 5.70
N TYR A 199 6.11 -17.37 4.58
CA TYR A 199 5.66 -18.20 3.46
C TYR A 199 6.35 -19.57 3.34
N GLY A 200 7.46 -19.80 4.04
CA GLY A 200 8.19 -21.06 4.02
C GLY A 200 7.74 -22.15 5.01
N LEU A 201 6.87 -21.84 5.98
CA LEU A 201 6.60 -22.77 7.09
C LEU A 201 5.24 -23.49 7.03
N LEU A 202 4.41 -23.26 6.03
CA LEU A 202 3.11 -23.95 5.88
C LEU A 202 3.17 -25.25 5.08
N ALA A 203 4.33 -25.60 4.53
CA ALA A 203 4.54 -26.86 3.78
C ALA A 203 5.06 -28.03 4.64
N LEU A 204 5.34 -27.84 5.94
CA LEU A 204 6.01 -28.83 6.79
C LEU A 204 5.16 -29.42 7.93
N LEU A 205 3.86 -29.14 8.01
CA LEU A 205 2.98 -29.67 9.07
C LEU A 205 1.81 -30.50 8.54
N ASP A 206 1.98 -31.18 7.39
CA ASP A 206 1.01 -32.20 6.95
C ASP A 206 1.78 -33.47 6.51
N LYS A 207 2.37 -34.15 7.50
CA LYS A 207 2.68 -35.56 7.46
C LYS A 207 2.38 -36.17 8.80
#